data_5acb1905ffb6c3d6bfa1fba1c4d2de37
#
_entry.id   5acb1905ffb6c3d6bfa1fba1c4d2de37
#
_cell.length_a   1.000
_cell.length_b   1.000
_cell.length_c   1.000
_cell.angle_alpha   90.00
_cell.angle_beta   90.00
_cell.angle_gamma   90.00
#
_symmetry.space_group_name_H-M   'P 1'
#
loop_
_entity.id
_entity.type
_entity.pdbx_description
1 polymer ?
#
loop_
_entity_poly.entity_id
_entity_poly.type
_entity_poly.pdbx_seq_one_letter_code
_entity_poly.pdbx_strand_id
1 'polypeptide(L)'
;MAKLESTLKNMLISLGGIALVCALLLAVVNALTEKKIARVEADKTARAIARVVPEFEGEPVDTLVVLGDKEYTVHKAMVADSTVGYAIESVTSGFGGPINMMVGFTADGKICSTAVISHSETPGLGAKITDEESHFRTQFAGKSPDDYRLTVTKDGGDVDAITASTITSRAFTAAVANAYNVYLAVSGSSADAVSSATPQAGEGGIDE
;
A
#
# COMPACT_ATOMS: atom_id res chain seq x y z
N MET A 1 10.67 54.96 -5.26
CA MET A 1 10.92 53.56 -4.82
C MET A 1 12.33 53.48 -4.27
N ALA A 2 12.53 53.21 -2.99
CA ALA A 2 13.86 53.11 -2.39
C ALA A 2 14.56 51.87 -3.00
N LYS A 3 15.66 52.09 -3.72
CA LYS A 3 16.51 51.04 -4.24
C LYS A 3 17.26 50.47 -3.05
N LEU A 4 16.87 49.27 -2.63
CA LEU A 4 17.60 48.50 -1.60
C LEU A 4 19.00 48.22 -2.17
N GLU A 5 20.04 48.77 -1.52
CA GLU A 5 21.41 48.44 -1.89
C GLU A 5 21.65 46.92 -1.67
N SER A 6 22.28 46.30 -2.67
CA SER A 6 22.57 44.85 -2.64
C SER A 6 23.75 44.54 -1.73
N THR A 7 23.57 44.82 -0.44
CA THR A 7 24.50 44.41 0.59
C THR A 7 24.18 42.96 1.01
N LEU A 8 25.21 42.21 1.34
CA LEU A 8 25.09 40.77 1.76
C LEU A 8 24.03 40.59 2.86
N LYS A 9 23.96 41.54 3.80
CA LYS A 9 22.95 41.56 4.87
C LYS A 9 21.53 41.69 4.34
N ASN A 10 21.29 42.59 3.38
CA ASN A 10 19.94 42.78 2.80
C ASN A 10 19.51 41.57 1.97
N MET A 11 20.46 40.93 1.27
CA MET A 11 20.19 39.69 0.54
C MET A 11 19.80 38.54 1.49
N LEU A 12 20.54 38.37 2.59
CA LEU A 12 20.23 37.35 3.59
C LEU A 12 18.87 37.58 4.26
N ILE A 13 18.56 38.83 4.61
CA ILE A 13 17.26 39.16 5.22
C ILE A 13 16.11 38.94 4.24
N SER A 14 16.28 39.35 2.98
CA SER A 14 15.25 39.15 1.95
C SER A 14 15.02 37.69 1.66
N LEU A 15 16.09 36.92 1.45
CA LEU A 15 15.99 35.48 1.19
C LEU A 15 15.40 34.71 2.40
N GLY A 16 15.90 35.02 3.60
CA GLY A 16 15.40 34.42 4.84
C GLY A 16 13.93 34.77 5.10
N GLY A 17 13.54 36.03 4.85
CA GLY A 17 12.16 36.47 4.99
C GLY A 17 11.21 35.73 4.03
N ILE A 18 11.59 35.60 2.75
CA ILE A 18 10.79 34.84 1.77
C ILE A 18 10.71 33.38 2.15
N ALA A 19 11.84 32.77 2.52
CA ALA A 19 11.89 31.37 2.93
C ALA A 19 11.00 31.10 4.16
N LEU A 20 11.02 31.99 5.14
CA LEU A 20 10.21 31.88 6.35
C LEU A 20 8.72 31.99 6.03
N VAL A 21 8.30 32.94 5.18
CA VAL A 21 6.91 33.08 4.76
C VAL A 21 6.44 31.86 4.00
N CYS A 22 7.24 31.34 3.06
CA CYS A 22 6.91 30.12 2.32
C CYS A 22 6.79 28.91 3.24
N ALA A 23 7.72 28.73 4.17
CA ALA A 23 7.69 27.63 5.12
C ALA A 23 6.45 27.70 6.03
N LEU A 24 6.09 28.91 6.48
CA LEU A 24 4.92 29.11 7.33
C LEU A 24 3.62 28.82 6.57
N LEU A 25 3.49 29.28 5.32
CA LEU A 25 2.35 28.97 4.48
C LEU A 25 2.21 27.45 4.21
N LEU A 26 3.32 26.78 3.91
CA LEU A 26 3.32 25.31 3.73
C LEU A 26 2.92 24.59 5.02
N ALA A 27 3.43 25.01 6.17
CA ALA A 27 3.08 24.41 7.45
C ALA A 27 1.59 24.58 7.77
N VAL A 28 1.02 25.76 7.53
CA VAL A 28 -0.43 26.01 7.70
C VAL A 28 -1.26 25.13 6.77
N VAL A 29 -0.93 25.06 5.49
CA VAL A 29 -1.63 24.21 4.52
C VAL A 29 -1.53 22.73 4.95
N ASN A 30 -0.35 22.26 5.33
CA ASN A 30 -0.16 20.90 5.81
C ASN A 30 -1.03 20.59 7.03
N ALA A 31 -1.02 21.46 8.05
CA ALA A 31 -1.81 21.27 9.26
C ALA A 31 -3.33 21.25 9.00
N LEU A 32 -3.81 22.01 8.01
CA LEU A 32 -5.22 22.02 7.61
C LEU A 32 -5.63 20.80 6.80
N THR A 33 -4.70 20.21 6.04
CA THR A 33 -4.99 19.10 5.12
C THR A 33 -4.69 17.73 5.70
N GLU A 34 -3.77 17.61 6.66
CA GLU A 34 -3.30 16.35 7.25
C GLU A 34 -4.45 15.43 7.71
N LYS A 35 -5.40 15.97 8.48
CA LYS A 35 -6.56 15.19 8.95
C LYS A 35 -7.46 14.69 7.82
N LYS A 36 -7.60 15.49 6.75
CA LYS A 36 -8.39 15.08 5.58
C LYS A 36 -7.66 14.02 4.77
N ILE A 37 -6.35 14.15 4.61
CA ILE A 37 -5.51 13.18 3.91
C ILE A 37 -5.58 11.85 4.65
N ALA A 38 -5.30 11.82 5.95
CA ALA A 38 -5.35 10.60 6.77
C ALA A 38 -6.72 9.88 6.68
N ARG A 39 -7.82 10.67 6.70
CA ARG A 39 -9.16 10.09 6.56
C ARG A 39 -9.40 9.46 5.18
N VAL A 40 -8.98 10.14 4.12
CA VAL A 40 -9.12 9.63 2.75
C VAL A 40 -8.26 8.39 2.54
N GLU A 41 -7.07 8.34 3.13
CA GLU A 41 -6.19 7.17 3.08
C GLU A 41 -6.81 5.97 3.82
N ALA A 42 -7.33 6.19 5.03
CA ALA A 42 -8.05 5.15 5.77
C ALA A 42 -9.28 4.61 5.00
N ASP A 43 -10.08 5.51 4.40
CA ASP A 43 -11.22 5.12 3.58
C ASP A 43 -10.80 4.32 2.33
N LYS A 44 -9.67 4.67 1.70
CA LYS A 44 -9.13 3.91 0.55
C LYS A 44 -8.69 2.51 0.97
N THR A 45 -7.97 2.40 2.07
CA THR A 45 -7.51 1.11 2.62
C THR A 45 -8.70 0.22 2.98
N ALA A 46 -9.70 0.75 3.69
CA ALA A 46 -10.91 0.01 4.04
C ALA A 46 -11.67 -0.50 2.80
N ARG A 47 -11.81 0.35 1.76
CA ARG A 47 -12.41 -0.07 0.49
C ARG A 47 -11.57 -1.10 -0.26
N ALA A 48 -10.24 -0.98 -0.21
CA ALA A 48 -9.34 -1.94 -0.83
C ALA A 48 -9.48 -3.31 -0.16
N ILE A 49 -9.53 -3.37 1.17
CA ILE A 49 -9.75 -4.61 1.93
C ILE A 49 -11.07 -5.25 1.50
N ALA A 50 -12.18 -4.52 1.55
CA ALA A 50 -13.49 -5.05 1.19
C ALA A 50 -13.60 -5.57 -0.27
N ARG A 51 -12.72 -5.10 -1.17
CA ARG A 51 -12.69 -5.54 -2.57
C ARG A 51 -11.84 -6.78 -2.82
N VAL A 52 -10.84 -7.01 -1.97
CA VAL A 52 -9.84 -8.06 -2.25
C VAL A 52 -10.07 -9.34 -1.47
N VAL A 53 -10.86 -9.32 -0.41
CA VAL A 53 -11.21 -10.51 0.38
C VAL A 53 -12.66 -10.93 0.17
N PRO A 54 -13.02 -12.19 0.48
CA PRO A 54 -14.42 -12.62 0.53
C PRO A 54 -15.23 -11.77 1.51
N GLU A 55 -16.56 -11.85 1.41
CA GLU A 55 -17.44 -11.17 2.38
C GLU A 55 -17.09 -11.59 3.82
N PHE A 56 -16.94 -10.60 4.69
CA PHE A 56 -16.58 -10.77 6.09
C PHE A 56 -17.47 -9.91 6.97
N GLU A 57 -17.51 -10.21 8.28
CA GLU A 57 -18.33 -9.50 9.25
C GLU A 57 -17.45 -8.65 10.18
N GLY A 58 -17.90 -7.42 10.47
CA GLY A 58 -17.19 -6.52 11.40
C GLY A 58 -15.97 -5.83 10.80
N GLU A 59 -15.06 -5.42 11.66
CA GLU A 59 -13.79 -4.81 11.26
C GLU A 59 -12.70 -5.89 11.13
N PRO A 60 -11.83 -5.79 10.12
CA PRO A 60 -10.72 -6.74 9.98
C PRO A 60 -9.75 -6.62 11.17
N VAL A 61 -9.14 -7.73 11.53
CA VAL A 61 -8.11 -7.74 12.60
C VAL A 61 -6.76 -7.45 11.97
N ASP A 62 -6.17 -6.32 12.38
CA ASP A 62 -4.87 -5.90 11.88
C ASP A 62 -3.74 -6.60 12.61
N THR A 63 -2.78 -7.10 11.86
CA THR A 63 -1.56 -7.73 12.38
C THR A 63 -0.36 -7.21 11.62
N LEU A 64 0.66 -6.76 12.34
CA LEU A 64 1.94 -6.38 11.75
C LEU A 64 2.84 -7.62 11.65
N VAL A 65 3.41 -7.82 10.48
CA VAL A 65 4.33 -8.93 10.19
C VAL A 65 5.64 -8.38 9.66
N VAL A 66 6.73 -8.77 10.27
CA VAL A 66 8.07 -8.43 9.82
C VAL A 66 8.62 -9.58 9.00
N LEU A 67 8.93 -9.34 7.72
CA LEU A 67 9.56 -10.32 6.84
C LEU A 67 10.85 -9.72 6.24
N GLY A 68 12.00 -10.23 6.67
CA GLY A 68 13.29 -9.61 6.38
C GLY A 68 13.39 -8.23 7.05
N ASP A 69 13.73 -7.19 6.27
CA ASP A 69 13.88 -5.81 6.75
C ASP A 69 12.61 -4.97 6.52
N LYS A 70 11.48 -5.59 6.15
CA LYS A 70 10.23 -4.88 5.85
C LYS A 70 9.11 -5.28 6.78
N GLU A 71 8.32 -4.28 7.16
CA GLU A 71 7.06 -4.47 7.87
C GLU A 71 5.90 -4.51 6.87
N TYR A 72 4.98 -5.43 7.10
CA TYR A 72 3.76 -5.58 6.29
C TYR A 72 2.55 -5.54 7.20
N THR A 73 1.52 -4.82 6.77
CA THR A 73 0.23 -4.84 7.45
C THR A 73 -0.65 -5.92 6.82
N VAL A 74 -1.13 -6.81 7.67
CA VAL A 74 -2.02 -7.90 7.30
C VAL A 74 -3.37 -7.69 7.97
N HIS A 75 -4.42 -7.60 7.18
CA HIS A 75 -5.80 -7.47 7.63
C HIS A 75 -6.49 -8.83 7.50
N LYS A 76 -6.84 -9.44 8.61
CA LYS A 76 -7.55 -10.73 8.64
C LYS A 76 -9.05 -10.47 8.56
N ALA A 77 -9.68 -10.98 7.51
CA ALA A 77 -11.13 -10.97 7.35
C ALA A 77 -11.73 -12.18 8.06
N MET A 78 -12.70 -11.95 8.95
CA MET A 78 -13.28 -12.99 9.78
C MET A 78 -14.81 -13.05 9.59
N VAL A 79 -15.35 -14.25 9.69
CA VAL A 79 -16.80 -14.51 9.84
C VAL A 79 -16.97 -15.39 11.07
N ALA A 80 -17.72 -14.90 12.06
CA ALA A 80 -17.75 -15.45 13.40
C ALA A 80 -16.30 -15.58 13.94
N ASP A 81 -15.84 -16.77 14.30
CA ASP A 81 -14.47 -17.02 14.81
C ASP A 81 -13.53 -17.64 13.77
N SER A 82 -13.92 -17.66 12.49
CA SER A 82 -13.13 -18.25 11.42
C SER A 82 -12.54 -17.21 10.49
N THR A 83 -11.25 -17.32 10.19
CA THR A 83 -10.60 -16.47 9.17
C THR A 83 -11.03 -16.95 7.79
N VAL A 84 -11.68 -16.07 7.02
CA VAL A 84 -12.15 -16.34 5.66
C VAL A 84 -11.20 -15.85 4.59
N GLY A 85 -10.31 -14.88 4.94
CA GLY A 85 -9.34 -14.35 4.02
C GLY A 85 -8.35 -13.41 4.68
N TYR A 86 -7.33 -13.04 3.92
CA TYR A 86 -6.26 -12.13 4.31
C TYR A 86 -6.11 -11.04 3.26
N ALA A 87 -6.13 -9.78 3.67
CA ALA A 87 -5.74 -8.66 2.82
C ALA A 87 -4.37 -8.16 3.26
N ILE A 88 -3.42 -8.12 2.35
CA ILE A 88 -2.02 -7.80 2.63
C ILE A 88 -1.60 -6.61 1.80
N GLU A 89 -1.13 -5.56 2.48
CA GLU A 89 -0.59 -4.39 1.81
C GLU A 89 0.84 -4.67 1.34
N SER A 90 1.10 -4.36 0.07
CA SER A 90 2.42 -4.55 -0.52
C SER A 90 2.82 -3.34 -1.36
N VAL A 91 4.06 -2.89 -1.16
CA VAL A 91 4.64 -1.75 -1.87
C VAL A 91 5.84 -2.21 -2.68
N THR A 92 5.85 -1.85 -3.97
CA THR A 92 6.97 -2.10 -4.88
C THR A 92 7.31 -0.85 -5.70
N SER A 93 8.50 -0.82 -6.27
CA SER A 93 8.94 0.29 -7.13
C SER A 93 8.55 -0.02 -8.57
N GLY A 94 7.63 0.77 -9.13
CA GLY A 94 7.24 0.71 -10.53
C GLY A 94 8.17 1.54 -11.44
N PHE A 95 7.68 1.90 -12.63
CA PHE A 95 8.41 2.76 -13.57
C PHE A 95 8.34 4.23 -13.17
N GLY A 96 7.16 4.73 -12.83
CA GLY A 96 6.93 6.14 -12.46
C GLY A 96 7.15 6.43 -10.98
N GLY A 97 7.29 5.41 -10.14
CA GLY A 97 7.43 5.55 -8.70
C GLY A 97 6.84 4.35 -7.94
N PRO A 98 6.58 4.49 -6.63
CA PRO A 98 6.01 3.42 -5.85
C PRO A 98 4.60 3.06 -6.30
N ILE A 99 4.32 1.75 -6.30
CA ILE A 99 2.98 1.17 -6.45
C ILE A 99 2.62 0.58 -5.10
N ASN A 100 1.60 1.12 -4.47
CA ASN A 100 1.00 0.59 -3.26
C ASN A 100 -0.29 -0.13 -3.60
N MET A 101 -0.40 -1.39 -3.21
CA MET A 101 -1.55 -2.22 -3.53
C MET A 101 -1.91 -3.16 -2.39
N MET A 102 -3.17 -3.56 -2.35
CA MET A 102 -3.71 -4.60 -1.50
C MET A 102 -3.88 -5.88 -2.30
N VAL A 103 -3.46 -6.99 -1.74
CA VAL A 103 -3.64 -8.33 -2.33
C VAL A 103 -4.47 -9.16 -1.36
N GLY A 104 -5.57 -9.70 -1.83
CA GLY A 104 -6.44 -10.56 -1.05
C GLY A 104 -6.18 -12.03 -1.33
N PHE A 105 -6.15 -12.81 -0.26
CA PHE A 105 -6.03 -14.27 -0.30
C PHE A 105 -7.20 -14.90 0.43
N THR A 106 -7.67 -16.04 -0.06
CA THR A 106 -8.57 -16.91 0.69
C THR A 106 -7.82 -17.59 1.83
N ALA A 107 -8.53 -18.22 2.74
CA ALA A 107 -7.94 -19.00 3.83
C ALA A 107 -7.05 -20.16 3.32
N ASP A 108 -7.32 -20.68 2.11
CA ASP A 108 -6.57 -21.74 1.43
C ASP A 108 -5.44 -21.21 0.51
N GLY A 109 -5.13 -19.91 0.54
CA GLY A 109 -3.98 -19.30 -0.12
C GLY A 109 -4.16 -18.95 -1.58
N LYS A 110 -5.37 -19.04 -2.14
CA LYS A 110 -5.63 -18.55 -3.49
C LYS A 110 -5.80 -17.05 -3.50
N ILE A 111 -5.33 -16.41 -4.56
CA ILE A 111 -5.53 -14.98 -4.77
C ILE A 111 -7.01 -14.72 -5.06
N CYS A 112 -7.70 -13.96 -4.20
CA CYS A 112 -9.08 -13.55 -4.44
C CYS A 112 -9.12 -12.44 -5.47
N SER A 113 -8.42 -11.36 -5.17
CA SER A 113 -8.37 -10.15 -6.01
C SER A 113 -7.18 -9.28 -5.61
N THR A 114 -6.95 -8.23 -6.38
CA THR A 114 -5.95 -7.21 -6.09
C THR A 114 -6.59 -5.82 -6.17
N ALA A 115 -6.14 -4.85 -5.40
CA ALA A 115 -6.59 -3.47 -5.49
C ALA A 115 -5.40 -2.52 -5.41
N VAL A 116 -5.29 -1.60 -6.37
CA VAL A 116 -4.25 -0.55 -6.33
C VAL A 116 -4.76 0.58 -5.45
N ILE A 117 -4.04 0.89 -4.38
CA ILE A 117 -4.33 1.97 -3.44
C ILE A 117 -3.78 3.29 -3.98
N SER A 118 -2.51 3.28 -4.41
CA SER A 118 -1.87 4.44 -5.02
C SER A 118 -0.73 4.03 -5.95
N HIS A 119 -0.45 4.88 -6.94
CA HIS A 119 0.66 4.70 -7.87
C HIS A 119 1.08 6.03 -8.49
N SER A 120 2.28 6.07 -9.06
CA SER A 120 2.82 7.21 -9.81
C SER A 120 3.09 6.86 -11.28
N GLU A 121 2.43 5.83 -11.81
CA GLU A 121 2.64 5.32 -13.17
C GLU A 121 2.09 6.26 -14.24
N THR A 122 2.66 6.17 -15.45
CA THR A 122 2.29 7.00 -16.59
C THR A 122 0.86 6.73 -17.05
N PRO A 123 0.00 7.77 -17.18
CA PRO A 123 -1.35 7.63 -17.71
C PRO A 123 -1.38 6.98 -19.10
N GLY A 124 -2.33 6.05 -19.31
CA GLY A 124 -2.50 5.32 -20.57
C GLY A 124 -1.51 4.18 -20.82
N LEU A 125 -0.46 4.07 -19.99
CA LEU A 125 0.54 2.99 -20.01
C LEU A 125 0.49 2.18 -18.71
N GLY A 126 1.40 2.44 -17.80
CA GLY A 126 1.48 1.77 -16.50
C GLY A 126 0.23 1.95 -15.63
N ALA A 127 -0.45 3.08 -15.73
CA ALA A 127 -1.70 3.34 -15.00
C ALA A 127 -2.83 2.33 -15.30
N LYS A 128 -2.71 1.53 -16.38
CA LYS A 128 -3.66 0.43 -16.67
C LYS A 128 -3.72 -0.66 -15.60
N ILE A 129 -2.77 -0.68 -14.68
CA ILE A 129 -2.87 -1.54 -13.49
C ILE A 129 -4.09 -1.23 -12.61
N THR A 130 -4.69 -0.05 -12.74
CA THR A 130 -5.91 0.33 -12.00
C THR A 130 -7.20 -0.15 -12.64
N ASP A 131 -7.15 -0.58 -13.90
CA ASP A 131 -8.32 -1.10 -14.64
C ASP A 131 -8.66 -2.50 -14.12
N GLU A 132 -9.73 -2.57 -13.32
CA GLU A 132 -10.17 -3.78 -12.62
C GLU A 132 -10.66 -4.87 -13.57
N GLU A 133 -11.17 -4.50 -14.74
CA GLU A 133 -11.70 -5.42 -15.74
C GLU A 133 -10.62 -5.85 -16.74
N SER A 134 -9.44 -5.26 -16.69
CA SER A 134 -8.35 -5.61 -17.61
C SER A 134 -7.92 -7.07 -17.43
N HIS A 135 -7.56 -7.69 -18.55
CA HIS A 135 -7.00 -9.05 -18.54
C HIS A 135 -5.80 -9.15 -17.60
N PHE A 136 -4.97 -8.09 -17.53
CA PHE A 136 -3.81 -8.05 -16.64
C PHE A 136 -4.20 -8.24 -15.18
N ARG A 137 -5.29 -7.63 -14.71
CA ARG A 137 -5.74 -7.74 -13.32
C ARG A 137 -6.48 -9.03 -13.04
N THR A 138 -7.37 -9.42 -13.95
CA THR A 138 -8.25 -10.58 -13.77
C THR A 138 -7.51 -11.92 -13.83
N GLN A 139 -6.34 -11.98 -14.48
CA GLN A 139 -5.56 -13.22 -14.59
C GLN A 139 -5.06 -13.78 -13.25
N PHE A 140 -4.97 -12.95 -12.21
CA PHE A 140 -4.52 -13.38 -10.86
C PHE A 140 -5.64 -14.05 -10.07
N ALA A 141 -6.90 -13.70 -10.32
CA ALA A 141 -8.03 -14.16 -9.52
C ALA A 141 -8.20 -15.69 -9.58
N GLY A 142 -8.37 -16.31 -8.40
CA GLY A 142 -8.53 -17.76 -8.24
C GLY A 142 -7.25 -18.57 -8.45
N LYS A 143 -6.12 -17.93 -8.75
CA LYS A 143 -4.83 -18.63 -8.92
C LYS A 143 -4.20 -18.96 -7.59
N SER A 144 -3.60 -20.16 -7.50
CA SER A 144 -2.69 -20.52 -6.42
C SER A 144 -1.27 -20.16 -6.82
N PRO A 145 -0.54 -19.36 -6.05
CA PRO A 145 0.86 -19.06 -6.35
C PRO A 145 1.79 -20.28 -6.32
N ASP A 146 1.34 -21.40 -5.76
CA ASP A 146 2.09 -22.66 -5.78
C ASP A 146 2.15 -23.26 -7.20
N ASP A 147 1.08 -23.07 -8.00
CA ASP A 147 0.97 -23.62 -9.35
C ASP A 147 1.10 -22.54 -10.43
N TYR A 148 0.98 -21.25 -10.06
CA TYR A 148 1.01 -20.10 -10.95
C TYR A 148 2.24 -19.26 -10.66
N ARG A 149 3.22 -19.30 -11.58
CA ARG A 149 4.50 -18.60 -11.40
C ARG A 149 4.30 -17.09 -11.52
N LEU A 150 4.38 -16.40 -10.38
CA LEU A 150 4.23 -14.95 -10.26
C LEU A 150 5.44 -14.20 -10.82
N THR A 151 5.66 -14.38 -12.11
CA THR A 151 6.68 -13.73 -12.94
C THR A 151 6.07 -13.48 -14.30
N VAL A 152 6.46 -12.40 -14.98
CA VAL A 152 5.90 -12.12 -16.32
C VAL A 152 6.39 -13.13 -17.35
N THR A 153 5.56 -13.42 -18.37
CA THR A 153 5.86 -14.40 -19.42
C THR A 153 7.18 -14.15 -20.13
N LYS A 154 7.60 -12.88 -20.28
CA LYS A 154 8.91 -12.51 -20.83
C LYS A 154 10.09 -13.01 -20.00
N ASP A 155 9.89 -13.27 -18.73
CA ASP A 155 10.90 -13.73 -17.78
C ASP A 155 10.67 -15.20 -17.39
N GLY A 156 9.86 -15.93 -18.18
CA GLY A 156 9.59 -17.35 -18.01
C GLY A 156 8.50 -17.70 -16.99
N GLY A 157 7.69 -16.73 -16.56
CA GLY A 157 6.54 -16.94 -15.68
C GLY A 157 5.22 -17.11 -16.45
N ASP A 158 4.12 -17.00 -15.73
CA ASP A 158 2.78 -17.24 -16.24
C ASP A 158 1.92 -15.97 -16.35
N VAL A 159 2.47 -14.78 -15.96
CA VAL A 159 1.76 -13.50 -15.96
C VAL A 159 1.94 -12.77 -17.29
N ASP A 160 0.84 -12.50 -17.98
CA ASP A 160 0.82 -11.68 -19.19
C ASP A 160 1.01 -10.20 -18.84
N ALA A 161 2.07 -9.60 -19.38
CA ALA A 161 2.41 -8.21 -19.10
C ALA A 161 1.55 -7.24 -19.90
N ILE A 162 1.29 -6.06 -19.34
CA ILE A 162 0.68 -4.93 -20.07
C ILE A 162 1.62 -4.50 -21.19
N THR A 163 1.09 -4.41 -22.42
CA THR A 163 1.85 -3.93 -23.57
C THR A 163 2.44 -2.56 -23.32
N ALA A 164 3.71 -2.39 -23.64
CA ALA A 164 4.52 -1.19 -23.41
C ALA A 164 4.70 -0.76 -21.93
N SER A 165 4.36 -1.64 -20.95
CA SER A 165 4.49 -1.35 -19.52
C SER A 165 5.08 -2.54 -18.76
N THR A 166 6.11 -3.18 -19.31
CA THR A 166 6.71 -4.40 -18.74
C THR A 166 7.31 -4.14 -17.35
N ILE A 167 7.92 -2.97 -17.11
CA ILE A 167 8.49 -2.63 -15.79
C ILE A 167 7.40 -2.55 -14.73
N THR A 168 6.31 -1.84 -15.04
CA THR A 168 5.14 -1.75 -14.15
C THR A 168 4.52 -3.13 -13.90
N SER A 169 4.41 -3.96 -14.95
CA SER A 169 3.88 -5.32 -14.82
C SER A 169 4.75 -6.21 -13.93
N ARG A 170 6.08 -6.11 -14.05
CA ARG A 170 7.02 -6.81 -13.16
C ARG A 170 6.86 -6.35 -11.71
N ALA A 171 6.77 -5.03 -11.50
CA ALA A 171 6.61 -4.46 -10.17
C ALA A 171 5.29 -4.91 -9.52
N PHE A 172 4.20 -4.89 -10.27
CA PHE A 172 2.90 -5.37 -9.80
C PHE A 172 2.94 -6.86 -9.42
N THR A 173 3.50 -7.69 -10.31
CA THR A 173 3.64 -9.13 -10.08
C THR A 173 4.53 -9.43 -8.87
N ALA A 174 5.63 -8.69 -8.71
CA ALA A 174 6.50 -8.78 -7.54
C ALA A 174 5.76 -8.38 -6.24
N ALA A 175 4.88 -7.38 -6.29
CA ALA A 175 4.05 -7.01 -5.15
C ALA A 175 3.11 -8.15 -4.73
N VAL A 176 2.49 -8.84 -5.69
CA VAL A 176 1.65 -10.02 -5.43
C VAL A 176 2.48 -11.15 -4.82
N ALA A 177 3.69 -11.42 -5.34
CA ALA A 177 4.59 -12.44 -4.81
C ALA A 177 5.06 -12.12 -3.38
N ASN A 178 5.39 -10.86 -3.11
CA ASN A 178 5.77 -10.41 -1.76
C ASN A 178 4.60 -10.61 -0.77
N ALA A 179 3.38 -10.22 -1.16
CA ALA A 179 2.20 -10.43 -0.34
C ALA A 179 1.93 -11.92 -0.07
N TYR A 180 2.18 -12.80 -1.05
CA TYR A 180 2.05 -14.24 -0.84
C TYR A 180 3.07 -14.78 0.17
N ASN A 181 4.32 -14.32 0.13
CA ASN A 181 5.32 -14.69 1.13
C ASN A 181 4.89 -14.27 2.54
N VAL A 182 4.27 -13.12 2.69
CA VAL A 182 3.71 -12.66 3.96
C VAL A 182 2.52 -13.53 4.38
N TYR A 183 1.64 -13.87 3.44
CA TYR A 183 0.53 -14.82 3.69
C TYR A 183 1.04 -16.14 4.24
N LEU A 184 2.06 -16.75 3.63
CA LEU A 184 2.66 -17.99 4.11
C LEU A 184 3.22 -17.87 5.53
N ALA A 185 3.84 -16.73 5.86
CA ALA A 185 4.34 -16.47 7.21
C ALA A 185 3.23 -16.38 8.25
N VAL A 186 2.04 -15.85 7.88
CA VAL A 186 0.90 -15.69 8.79
C VAL A 186 0.04 -16.96 8.87
N SER A 187 -0.20 -17.62 7.75
CA SER A 187 -1.04 -18.83 7.67
C SER A 187 -0.32 -20.08 8.22
N GLY A 188 0.99 -20.19 7.99
CA GLY A 188 1.84 -21.26 8.54
C GLY A 188 2.12 -21.12 10.03
N SER A 189 1.91 -19.92 10.60
CA SER A 189 2.18 -19.59 12.01
C SER A 189 0.99 -19.88 12.93
N SER A 190 0.00 -20.64 12.53
CA SER A 190 -1.20 -20.90 13.35
C SER A 190 -0.93 -21.69 14.65
N ALA A 191 0.31 -22.07 14.96
CA ALA A 191 0.63 -22.78 16.19
C ALA A 191 1.70 -22.13 17.10
N ASP A 192 2.69 -21.36 16.59
CA ASP A 192 3.86 -21.02 17.43
C ASP A 192 4.33 -19.55 17.46
N ALA A 193 3.72 -18.59 16.77
CA ALA A 193 4.22 -17.22 16.69
C ALA A 193 3.30 -16.13 17.25
N VAL A 194 2.40 -16.44 18.16
CA VAL A 194 1.54 -15.45 18.87
C VAL A 194 2.22 -14.87 20.11
N SER A 195 3.53 -14.75 20.14
CA SER A 195 4.25 -14.25 21.35
C SER A 195 4.92 -12.90 21.21
N SER A 196 4.59 -12.04 20.22
CA SER A 196 5.18 -10.70 20.19
C SER A 196 4.30 -9.58 19.61
N ALA A 197 2.99 -9.74 19.53
CA ALA A 197 2.09 -8.65 19.21
C ALA A 197 1.54 -8.05 20.51
N THR A 198 2.19 -7.01 21.02
CA THR A 198 1.61 -6.16 22.08
C THR A 198 0.54 -5.29 21.42
N PRO A 199 -0.74 -5.38 21.84
CA PRO A 199 -1.74 -4.41 21.40
C PRO A 199 -1.40 -3.06 22.05
N GLN A 200 -1.14 -2.04 21.25
CA GLN A 200 -1.15 -0.66 21.73
C GLN A 200 -2.58 -0.27 22.07
N ALA A 201 -2.97 -0.54 23.29
CA ALA A 201 -4.13 0.09 23.89
C ALA A 201 -3.84 1.59 24.01
N GLY A 202 -4.67 2.42 23.38
CA GLY A 202 -4.65 3.86 23.57
C GLY A 202 -4.96 4.18 25.02
N GLU A 203 -3.94 4.62 25.78
CA GLU A 203 -4.16 5.30 27.04
C GLU A 203 -4.52 6.75 26.80
N GLY A 204 -5.81 7.00 26.79
CA GLY A 204 -6.37 8.31 27.12
C GLY A 204 -6.24 8.52 28.63
N GLY A 205 -5.15 9.15 29.04
CA GLY A 205 -5.02 9.70 30.39
C GLY A 205 -5.53 11.13 30.41
N ILE A 206 -6.74 11.30 30.90
CA ILE A 206 -7.19 12.54 31.53
C ILE A 206 -6.76 12.40 32.99
N ASP A 207 -5.96 13.37 33.48
CA ASP A 207 -6.03 13.81 34.88
C ASP A 207 -5.26 15.11 35.09
N GLU A 208 -6.05 16.09 35.60
CA GLU A 208 -5.80 17.27 36.45
C GLU A 208 -4.89 18.37 35.93
#